data_19068bc38edad9cb3d4697275741cd5b
#
_entry.id   19068bc38edad9cb3d4697275741cd5b
#
_cell.length_a   1.000
_cell.length_b   1.000
_cell.length_c   1.000
_cell.angle_alpha   90.00
_cell.angle_beta   90.00
_cell.angle_gamma   90.00
#
_symmetry.space_group_name_H-M   'P 1'
#
loop_
_entity.id
_entity.type
_entity.pdbx_description
1 polymer ?
#
loop_
_entity_poly.entity_id
_entity_poly.type
_entity_poly.pdbx_seq_one_letter_code
_entity_poly.pdbx_strand_id
1 'polypeptide(L)'
;MSIVKDMSLAPSGLQKIQWVRDFMPALSGIEERFRKEKPFAGLTIAVSVHLEAKTANLGLVLREGGADVHLTGCNPLSTQDDVAAAMTHLGVDTYGVHGVTPQEYEDLLVETLKCRPHLIVDDGGDLISLLGGRCADLGERLIGGCEETTTGIHRLIAREKAGILPCPMMAVNDAKAKHYYDNKYGTGQSTWDAIMHTTNLMVAGKTVVVAGYGWCGKGIAMRAKGMGAHVIVCEVDPFKALEATMENFQVMPMDEAAKVGDLFVTATGCKDVIVDRHFAVMKHNAILCNSGHFDCEVDVAALAAEAVERFPRREGIEGFRLKDGRILNVLAQGRLVNLAVGNGHPAEIMDMSFAVQALSLEWLAKHRDGLEKKVYQVPDEIDDQIGRVKLAAMGLSIDTLTQEQKDYLAGWEA
;
A
#
# COMPACT_ATOMS: atom_id res chain seq x y z
N MET A 1 -9.61 0.14 25.00
CA MET A 1 -8.41 0.80 25.62
C MET A 1 -7.28 0.61 24.62
N SER A 2 -6.67 1.70 24.17
CA SER A 2 -5.58 1.67 23.16
C SER A 2 -4.33 0.93 23.67
N ILE A 3 -3.57 0.36 22.72
CA ILE A 3 -2.26 -0.28 22.97
C ILE A 3 -1.24 0.46 22.10
N VAL A 4 -0.48 1.36 22.71
CA VAL A 4 0.55 2.17 22.06
C VAL A 4 1.82 2.18 22.90
N LYS A 5 2.96 2.42 22.29
CA LYS A 5 4.27 2.30 22.93
C LYS A 5 4.52 3.33 24.02
N ASP A 6 4.28 4.60 23.72
CA ASP A 6 4.56 5.72 24.60
C ASP A 6 3.70 6.93 24.24
N MET A 7 2.82 7.34 25.13
CA MET A 7 1.95 8.50 24.97
C MET A 7 2.69 9.84 24.92
N SER A 8 3.91 9.90 25.46
CA SER A 8 4.73 11.13 25.39
C SER A 8 5.15 11.53 23.96
N LEU A 9 5.04 10.61 23.01
CA LEU A 9 5.33 10.82 21.60
C LEU A 9 4.19 11.56 20.84
N ALA A 10 3.02 11.69 21.44
CA ALA A 10 1.83 12.28 20.79
C ALA A 10 2.08 13.67 20.15
N PRO A 11 2.83 14.60 20.74
CA PRO A 11 3.10 15.90 20.10
C PRO A 11 3.77 15.80 18.74
N SER A 12 4.72 14.87 18.56
CA SER A 12 5.37 14.62 17.26
C SER A 12 4.37 14.08 16.24
N GLY A 13 3.57 13.11 16.63
CA GLY A 13 2.53 12.54 15.76
C GLY A 13 1.47 13.56 15.34
N LEU A 14 1.04 14.44 16.25
CA LEU A 14 0.11 15.52 15.95
C LEU A 14 0.67 16.48 14.87
N GLN A 15 1.97 16.83 14.95
CA GLN A 15 2.62 17.66 13.93
C GLN A 15 2.63 16.98 12.56
N LYS A 16 2.93 15.67 12.51
CA LYS A 16 2.91 14.88 11.28
C LYS A 16 1.50 14.82 10.68
N ILE A 17 0.48 14.56 11.50
CA ILE A 17 -0.91 14.52 11.07
C ILE A 17 -1.34 15.88 10.52
N GLN A 18 -1.04 16.98 11.23
CA GLN A 18 -1.38 18.32 10.74
C GLN A 18 -0.70 18.62 9.40
N TRP A 19 0.57 18.29 9.27
CA TRP A 19 1.31 18.47 8.01
C TRP A 19 0.61 17.79 6.83
N VAL A 20 0.27 16.52 6.94
CA VAL A 20 -0.35 15.80 5.82
C VAL A 20 -1.75 16.32 5.51
N ARG A 21 -2.51 16.76 6.51
CA ARG A 21 -3.85 17.34 6.32
C ARG A 21 -3.83 18.57 5.42
N ASP A 22 -2.80 19.40 5.52
CA ASP A 22 -2.63 20.61 4.69
C ASP A 22 -2.45 20.27 3.20
N PHE A 23 -2.05 19.02 2.87
CA PHE A 23 -1.81 18.53 1.51
C PHE A 23 -2.80 17.46 1.04
N MET A 24 -3.92 17.26 1.75
CA MET A 24 -4.95 16.28 1.44
C MET A 24 -6.34 16.94 1.24
N PRO A 25 -6.48 17.83 0.22
CA PRO A 25 -7.69 18.66 0.05
C PRO A 25 -8.94 17.87 -0.35
N ALA A 26 -8.81 16.76 -1.09
CA ALA A 26 -9.95 15.93 -1.45
C ALA A 26 -10.57 15.29 -0.21
N LEU A 27 -9.72 14.74 0.66
CA LEU A 27 -10.16 14.15 1.92
C LEU A 27 -10.71 15.19 2.89
N SER A 28 -10.14 16.41 2.92
CA SER A 28 -10.67 17.55 3.71
C SER A 28 -12.07 17.96 3.25
N GLY A 29 -12.34 18.00 1.95
CA GLY A 29 -13.67 18.29 1.41
C GLY A 29 -14.71 17.20 1.79
N ILE A 30 -14.29 15.93 1.80
CA ILE A 30 -15.13 14.82 2.28
C ILE A 30 -15.39 14.97 3.79
N GLU A 31 -14.39 15.32 4.58
CA GLU A 31 -14.55 15.56 6.02
C GLU A 31 -15.60 16.62 6.33
N GLU A 32 -15.58 17.76 5.61
CA GLU A 32 -16.57 18.83 5.80
C GLU A 32 -17.99 18.35 5.52
N ARG A 33 -18.17 17.54 4.47
CA ARG A 33 -19.46 16.92 4.14
C ARG A 33 -19.87 15.89 5.20
N PHE A 34 -18.96 14.99 5.57
CA PHE A 34 -19.22 13.95 6.58
C PHE A 34 -19.54 14.52 7.95
N ARG A 35 -18.92 15.63 8.34
CA ARG A 35 -19.24 16.34 9.60
C ARG A 35 -20.69 16.78 9.67
N LYS A 36 -21.28 17.16 8.53
CA LYS A 36 -22.67 17.60 8.44
C LYS A 36 -23.64 16.43 8.31
N GLU A 37 -23.32 15.46 7.45
CA GLU A 37 -24.23 14.38 7.07
C GLU A 37 -24.18 13.17 8.02
N LYS A 38 -23.06 12.97 8.72
CA LYS A 38 -22.85 11.84 9.66
C LYS A 38 -23.18 10.47 9.03
N PRO A 39 -22.62 10.11 7.86
CA PRO A 39 -23.01 8.88 7.15
C PRO A 39 -22.72 7.60 7.94
N PHE A 40 -21.84 7.65 8.95
CA PHE A 40 -21.46 6.51 9.77
C PHE A 40 -22.04 6.57 11.20
N ALA A 41 -23.06 7.39 11.44
CA ALA A 41 -23.65 7.49 12.79
C ALA A 41 -24.12 6.12 13.29
N GLY A 42 -23.61 5.70 14.46
CA GLY A 42 -23.90 4.40 15.08
C GLY A 42 -23.16 3.21 14.46
N LEU A 43 -22.23 3.45 13.54
CA LEU A 43 -21.39 2.40 12.98
C LEU A 43 -19.99 2.39 13.62
N THR A 44 -19.45 1.21 13.80
CA THR A 44 -18.07 0.97 14.23
C THR A 44 -17.23 0.57 13.01
N ILE A 45 -16.07 1.21 12.82
CA ILE A 45 -15.17 0.96 11.71
C ILE A 45 -13.81 0.54 12.24
N ALA A 46 -13.34 -0.65 11.84
CA ALA A 46 -11.97 -1.08 12.08
C ALA A 46 -11.10 -0.78 10.86
N VAL A 47 -9.95 -0.15 11.07
CA VAL A 47 -9.00 0.24 10.03
C VAL A 47 -7.67 -0.43 10.27
N SER A 48 -7.22 -1.25 9.35
CA SER A 48 -5.89 -1.87 9.30
C SER A 48 -5.21 -1.49 8.01
N VAL A 49 -4.48 -0.38 8.06
CA VAL A 49 -3.64 0.13 6.98
C VAL A 49 -2.31 0.54 7.63
N HIS A 50 -1.28 0.84 6.86
CA HIS A 50 -0.01 1.31 7.43
C HIS A 50 -0.25 2.46 8.42
N LEU A 51 0.02 2.24 9.71
CA LEU A 51 -0.30 3.21 10.77
C LEU A 51 0.72 4.36 10.77
N GLU A 52 0.44 5.36 9.94
CA GLU A 52 1.21 6.57 9.75
C GLU A 52 0.28 7.79 9.56
N ALA A 53 0.82 8.99 9.38
CA ALA A 53 0.06 10.24 9.46
C ALA A 53 -1.12 10.35 8.47
N LYS A 54 -0.98 9.82 7.24
CA LYS A 54 -2.05 9.89 6.22
C LYS A 54 -3.21 8.94 6.57
N THR A 55 -2.90 7.75 7.07
CA THR A 55 -3.89 6.79 7.61
C THR A 55 -4.60 7.35 8.83
N ALA A 56 -3.85 8.04 9.71
CA ALA A 56 -4.44 8.75 10.83
C ALA A 56 -5.47 9.79 10.36
N ASN A 57 -5.16 10.56 9.30
CA ASN A 57 -6.10 11.51 8.72
C ASN A 57 -7.38 10.81 8.20
N LEU A 58 -7.28 9.68 7.50
CA LEU A 58 -8.46 8.88 7.11
C LEU A 58 -9.30 8.51 8.33
N GLY A 59 -8.67 7.99 9.40
CA GLY A 59 -9.36 7.65 10.64
C GLY A 59 -10.12 8.83 11.26
N LEU A 60 -9.53 10.04 11.22
CA LEU A 60 -10.18 11.26 11.70
C LEU A 60 -11.38 11.66 10.84
N VAL A 61 -11.27 11.54 9.51
CA VAL A 61 -12.37 11.82 8.58
C VAL A 61 -13.56 10.87 8.79
N LEU A 62 -13.29 9.58 8.99
CA LEU A 62 -14.33 8.59 9.30
C LEU A 62 -15.01 8.90 10.63
N ARG A 63 -14.25 9.29 11.65
CA ARG A 63 -14.78 9.72 12.96
C ARG A 63 -15.64 10.98 12.83
N GLU A 64 -15.20 11.98 12.06
CA GLU A 64 -16.00 13.15 11.77
C GLU A 64 -17.31 12.79 11.04
N GLY A 65 -17.31 11.70 10.29
CA GLY A 65 -18.52 11.08 9.71
C GLY A 65 -19.45 10.39 10.71
N GLY A 66 -19.09 10.37 11.98
CA GLY A 66 -19.89 9.78 13.07
C GLY A 66 -19.54 8.33 13.40
N ALA A 67 -18.47 7.78 12.83
CA ALA A 67 -18.00 6.44 13.13
C ALA A 67 -17.33 6.36 14.53
N ASP A 68 -17.51 5.22 15.17
CA ASP A 68 -16.63 4.74 16.24
C ASP A 68 -15.44 4.03 15.58
N VAL A 69 -14.25 4.66 15.58
CA VAL A 69 -13.08 4.22 14.80
C VAL A 69 -12.08 3.50 15.68
N HIS A 70 -11.68 2.31 15.25
CA HIS A 70 -10.63 1.50 15.83
C HIS A 70 -9.51 1.30 14.81
N LEU A 71 -8.29 1.73 15.14
CA LEU A 71 -7.18 1.86 14.21
C LEU A 71 -6.02 0.95 14.59
N THR A 72 -5.52 0.19 13.62
CA THR A 72 -4.29 -0.61 13.76
C THR A 72 -3.40 -0.48 12.52
N GLY A 73 -2.18 -1.00 12.59
CA GLY A 73 -1.28 -1.09 11.44
C GLY A 73 -1.37 -2.45 10.74
N CYS A 74 -1.21 -2.47 9.42
CA CYS A 74 -1.12 -3.71 8.63
C CYS A 74 0.31 -4.28 8.52
N ASN A 75 1.31 -3.60 9.10
CA ASN A 75 2.70 -4.05 9.06
C ASN A 75 3.49 -3.52 10.27
N PRO A 76 4.20 -4.39 11.03
CA PRO A 76 4.96 -3.99 12.21
C PRO A 76 6.01 -2.90 11.97
N LEU A 77 6.71 -2.93 10.83
CA LEU A 77 7.79 -1.99 10.53
C LEU A 77 7.32 -0.65 9.95
N SER A 78 6.08 -0.57 9.45
CA SER A 78 5.50 0.68 8.94
C SER A 78 4.73 1.47 9.98
N THR A 79 4.43 0.88 11.14
CA THR A 79 3.76 1.55 12.26
C THR A 79 4.63 2.66 12.83
N GLN A 80 4.10 3.86 12.98
CA GLN A 80 4.75 5.01 13.59
C GLN A 80 4.21 5.22 15.01
N ASP A 81 5.05 4.98 16.03
CA ASP A 81 4.66 5.03 17.44
C ASP A 81 4.12 6.40 17.88
N ASP A 82 4.66 7.48 17.31
CA ASP A 82 4.21 8.85 17.59
C ASP A 82 2.83 9.14 17.00
N VAL A 83 2.53 8.61 15.82
CA VAL A 83 1.19 8.71 15.21
C VAL A 83 0.17 7.89 15.98
N ALA A 84 0.51 6.68 16.41
CA ALA A 84 -0.34 5.85 17.24
C ALA A 84 -0.68 6.55 18.57
N ALA A 85 0.31 7.17 19.23
CA ALA A 85 0.12 7.96 20.43
C ALA A 85 -0.76 9.20 20.17
N ALA A 86 -0.57 9.89 19.04
CA ALA A 86 -1.37 11.04 18.66
C ALA A 86 -2.84 10.68 18.44
N MET A 87 -3.13 9.59 17.76
CA MET A 87 -4.52 9.12 17.54
C MET A 87 -5.20 8.75 18.85
N THR A 88 -4.49 8.09 19.75
CA THR A 88 -4.98 7.81 21.12
C THR A 88 -5.25 9.11 21.89
N HIS A 89 -4.35 10.11 21.81
CA HIS A 89 -4.55 11.42 22.42
C HIS A 89 -5.79 12.14 21.88
N LEU A 90 -6.08 11.97 20.58
CA LEU A 90 -7.27 12.50 19.92
C LEU A 90 -8.55 11.71 20.24
N GLY A 91 -8.47 10.66 21.03
CA GLY A 91 -9.62 9.85 21.45
C GLY A 91 -10.06 8.79 20.43
N VAL A 92 -9.16 8.34 19.58
CA VAL A 92 -9.37 7.18 18.68
C VAL A 92 -8.73 5.96 19.31
N ASP A 93 -9.46 4.87 19.45
CA ASP A 93 -8.92 3.61 19.96
C ASP A 93 -7.89 3.05 18.95
N THR A 94 -6.62 3.00 19.39
CA THR A 94 -5.48 2.71 18.52
C THR A 94 -4.64 1.56 19.08
N TYR A 95 -4.31 0.60 18.23
CA TYR A 95 -3.59 -0.63 18.57
C TYR A 95 -2.38 -0.77 17.65
N GLY A 96 -1.24 -0.19 18.00
CA GLY A 96 -0.06 -0.21 17.15
C GLY A 96 1.22 0.11 17.91
N VAL A 97 2.23 -0.75 17.71
CA VAL A 97 3.58 -0.59 18.25
C VAL A 97 4.58 -0.99 17.15
N HIS A 98 5.58 -0.15 16.93
CA HIS A 98 6.62 -0.41 15.93
C HIS A 98 7.53 -1.57 16.34
N GLY A 99 7.81 -2.48 15.40
CA GLY A 99 8.80 -3.53 15.55
C GLY A 99 8.35 -4.72 16.41
N VAL A 100 7.03 -4.90 16.60
CA VAL A 100 6.47 -6.07 17.29
C VAL A 100 6.75 -7.37 16.54
N THR A 101 6.76 -8.48 17.27
CA THR A 101 6.85 -9.83 16.70
C THR A 101 5.62 -10.19 15.88
N PRO A 102 5.67 -11.21 15.00
CA PRO A 102 4.49 -11.66 14.25
C PRO A 102 3.30 -12.06 15.14
N GLN A 103 3.56 -12.67 16.32
CA GLN A 103 2.49 -13.01 17.26
C GLN A 103 1.85 -11.78 17.89
N GLU A 104 2.65 -10.82 18.36
CA GLU A 104 2.16 -9.57 18.91
C GLU A 104 1.40 -8.75 17.86
N TYR A 105 1.84 -8.76 16.60
CA TYR A 105 1.12 -8.15 15.49
C TYR A 105 -0.28 -8.75 15.34
N GLU A 106 -0.37 -10.09 15.29
CA GLU A 106 -1.66 -10.77 15.19
C GLU A 106 -2.56 -10.49 16.40
N ASP A 107 -1.99 -10.39 17.59
CA ASP A 107 -2.73 -10.03 18.81
C ASP A 107 -3.30 -8.60 18.72
N LEU A 108 -2.58 -7.64 18.17
CA LEU A 108 -3.07 -6.27 17.92
C LEU A 108 -4.24 -6.23 16.93
N LEU A 109 -4.20 -7.04 15.85
CA LEU A 109 -5.32 -7.18 14.93
C LEU A 109 -6.56 -7.72 15.65
N VAL A 110 -6.40 -8.76 16.48
CA VAL A 110 -7.50 -9.34 17.26
C VAL A 110 -8.07 -8.34 18.28
N GLU A 111 -7.19 -7.57 18.96
CA GLU A 111 -7.66 -6.51 19.89
C GLU A 111 -8.48 -5.46 19.14
N THR A 112 -8.05 -5.06 17.94
CA THR A 112 -8.81 -4.14 17.09
C THR A 112 -10.20 -4.69 16.75
N LEU A 113 -10.29 -5.98 16.39
CA LEU A 113 -11.55 -6.63 16.03
C LEU A 113 -12.53 -6.82 17.20
N LYS A 114 -12.07 -6.73 18.46
CA LYS A 114 -12.97 -6.79 19.65
C LYS A 114 -14.02 -5.67 19.67
N CYS A 115 -13.85 -4.61 18.88
CA CYS A 115 -14.86 -3.58 18.67
C CYS A 115 -16.13 -4.11 17.95
N ARG A 116 -16.09 -5.33 17.36
CA ARG A 116 -17.16 -5.93 16.56
C ARG A 116 -17.59 -5.00 15.43
N PRO A 117 -16.73 -4.77 14.42
CA PRO A 117 -16.93 -3.75 13.42
C PRO A 117 -18.17 -3.99 12.54
N HIS A 118 -18.79 -2.90 12.10
CA HIS A 118 -19.77 -2.90 11.03
C HIS A 118 -19.10 -2.79 9.65
N LEU A 119 -18.00 -2.05 9.56
CA LEU A 119 -17.22 -1.86 8.35
C LEU A 119 -15.74 -2.04 8.65
N ILE A 120 -14.98 -2.47 7.65
CA ILE A 120 -13.52 -2.55 7.75
C ILE A 120 -12.84 -1.84 6.59
N VAL A 121 -11.66 -1.27 6.85
CA VAL A 121 -10.64 -0.94 5.86
C VAL A 121 -9.48 -1.89 6.09
N ASP A 122 -9.13 -2.65 5.09
CA ASP A 122 -8.09 -3.68 5.18
C ASP A 122 -7.01 -3.43 4.11
N ASP A 123 -5.77 -3.77 4.44
CA ASP A 123 -4.63 -3.63 3.54
C ASP A 123 -3.81 -4.92 3.59
N GLY A 124 -4.08 -5.80 2.64
CA GLY A 124 -3.51 -7.15 2.53
C GLY A 124 -4.44 -8.27 2.96
N GLY A 125 -5.64 -7.97 3.44
CA GLY A 125 -6.68 -8.95 3.75
C GLY A 125 -6.48 -9.68 5.08
N ASP A 126 -5.81 -9.07 6.06
CA ASP A 126 -5.55 -9.70 7.35
C ASP A 126 -6.78 -9.64 8.28
N LEU A 127 -7.49 -8.50 8.36
CA LEU A 127 -8.74 -8.41 9.13
C LEU A 127 -9.82 -9.33 8.58
N ILE A 128 -10.03 -9.30 7.26
CA ILE A 128 -11.03 -10.18 6.62
C ILE A 128 -10.68 -11.65 6.78
N SER A 129 -9.38 -11.98 6.84
CA SER A 129 -8.90 -13.35 7.08
C SER A 129 -9.28 -13.83 8.48
N LEU A 130 -9.09 -12.99 9.49
CA LEU A 130 -9.46 -13.28 10.87
C LEU A 130 -10.99 -13.39 11.02
N LEU A 131 -11.75 -12.46 10.43
CA LEU A 131 -13.21 -12.43 10.48
C LEU A 131 -13.86 -13.59 9.67
N GLY A 132 -13.21 -14.08 8.63
CA GLY A 132 -13.63 -15.28 7.91
C GLY A 132 -13.12 -16.59 8.50
N GLY A 133 -12.43 -16.55 9.64
CA GLY A 133 -11.79 -17.69 10.30
C GLY A 133 -11.99 -17.69 11.82
N ARG A 134 -10.89 -17.62 12.57
CA ARG A 134 -10.89 -17.79 14.03
C ARG A 134 -11.62 -16.69 14.83
N CYS A 135 -11.87 -15.53 14.22
CA CYS A 135 -12.58 -14.39 14.83
C CYS A 135 -13.98 -14.18 14.21
N ALA A 136 -14.59 -15.20 13.64
CA ALA A 136 -15.88 -15.11 12.95
C ALA A 136 -17.01 -14.57 13.86
N ASP A 137 -16.95 -14.86 15.14
CA ASP A 137 -17.88 -14.36 16.18
C ASP A 137 -17.80 -12.82 16.36
N LEU A 138 -16.67 -12.21 16.05
CA LEU A 138 -16.49 -10.75 16.08
C LEU A 138 -17.07 -10.07 14.84
N GLY A 139 -17.32 -10.82 13.77
CA GLY A 139 -17.86 -10.33 12.48
C GLY A 139 -19.39 -10.39 12.35
N GLU A 140 -20.14 -10.70 13.39
CA GLU A 140 -21.61 -10.87 13.32
C GLU A 140 -22.35 -9.61 12.79
N ARG A 141 -21.79 -8.42 13.03
CA ARG A 141 -22.38 -7.14 12.60
C ARG A 141 -21.79 -6.58 11.31
N LEU A 142 -20.89 -7.34 10.66
CA LEU A 142 -20.12 -6.87 9.50
C LEU A 142 -21.03 -6.64 8.28
N ILE A 143 -21.10 -5.42 7.81
CA ILE A 143 -21.82 -4.98 6.61
C ILE A 143 -20.96 -5.20 5.37
N GLY A 144 -19.67 -4.85 5.46
CA GLY A 144 -18.72 -4.96 4.37
C GLY A 144 -17.38 -4.32 4.68
N GLY A 145 -16.52 -4.24 3.67
CA GLY A 145 -15.21 -3.61 3.81
C GLY A 145 -14.59 -3.16 2.49
N CYS A 146 -13.45 -2.51 2.62
CA CYS A 146 -12.67 -2.01 1.50
C CYS A 146 -11.25 -2.57 1.58
N GLU A 147 -10.68 -2.97 0.44
CA GLU A 147 -9.30 -3.49 0.36
C GLU A 147 -8.41 -2.51 -0.41
N GLU A 148 -7.27 -2.16 0.20
CA GLU A 148 -6.33 -1.16 -0.28
C GLU A 148 -5.34 -1.70 -1.32
N THR A 149 -4.98 -3.00 -1.28
CA THR A 149 -3.84 -3.49 -2.03
C THR A 149 -4.15 -4.66 -2.96
N THR A 150 -3.41 -4.77 -4.06
CA THR A 150 -3.53 -5.83 -5.07
C THR A 150 -3.47 -7.23 -4.47
N THR A 151 -2.55 -7.46 -3.52
CA THR A 151 -2.40 -8.77 -2.88
C THR A 151 -3.62 -9.17 -2.05
N GLY A 152 -4.23 -8.20 -1.35
CA GLY A 152 -5.48 -8.39 -0.63
C GLY A 152 -6.62 -8.71 -1.60
N ILE A 153 -6.76 -7.97 -2.71
CA ILE A 153 -7.78 -8.27 -3.74
C ILE A 153 -7.66 -9.70 -4.26
N HIS A 154 -6.45 -10.18 -4.55
CA HIS A 154 -6.25 -11.56 -4.98
C HIS A 154 -6.75 -12.58 -3.94
N ARG A 155 -6.50 -12.32 -2.66
CA ARG A 155 -6.99 -13.14 -1.54
C ARG A 155 -8.51 -13.09 -1.42
N LEU A 156 -9.12 -11.92 -1.59
CA LEU A 156 -10.58 -11.76 -1.56
C LEU A 156 -11.24 -12.52 -2.71
N ILE A 157 -10.74 -12.41 -3.93
CA ILE A 157 -11.23 -13.15 -5.11
C ILE A 157 -11.11 -14.69 -4.90
N ALA A 158 -9.99 -15.12 -4.31
CA ALA A 158 -9.83 -16.54 -3.98
C ALA A 158 -10.87 -17.03 -2.95
N ARG A 159 -11.15 -16.20 -1.91
CA ARG A 159 -12.20 -16.49 -0.91
C ARG A 159 -13.61 -16.48 -1.50
N GLU A 160 -13.90 -15.52 -2.39
CA GLU A 160 -15.16 -15.46 -3.12
C GLU A 160 -15.39 -16.76 -3.94
N LYS A 161 -14.39 -17.15 -4.74
CA LYS A 161 -14.44 -18.39 -5.53
C LYS A 161 -14.61 -19.64 -4.68
N ALA A 162 -14.07 -19.65 -3.48
CA ALA A 162 -14.21 -20.73 -2.51
C ALA A 162 -15.53 -20.68 -1.72
N GLY A 163 -16.35 -19.63 -1.88
CA GLY A 163 -17.61 -19.44 -1.15
C GLY A 163 -17.43 -19.15 0.35
N ILE A 164 -16.27 -18.65 0.76
CA ILE A 164 -15.92 -18.35 2.17
C ILE A 164 -15.66 -16.86 2.46
N LEU A 165 -15.98 -15.98 1.53
CA LEU A 165 -15.92 -14.54 1.79
C LEU A 165 -17.03 -14.16 2.77
N PRO A 166 -16.71 -13.54 3.95
CA PRO A 166 -17.72 -13.35 5.00
C PRO A 166 -18.69 -12.20 4.73
N CYS A 167 -18.30 -11.20 3.91
CA CYS A 167 -19.09 -10.01 3.61
C CYS A 167 -18.78 -9.45 2.22
N PRO A 168 -19.57 -8.47 1.71
CA PRO A 168 -19.21 -7.67 0.54
C PRO A 168 -17.89 -6.94 0.76
N MET A 169 -17.00 -6.95 -0.26
CA MET A 169 -15.72 -6.23 -0.19
C MET A 169 -15.55 -5.35 -1.43
N MET A 170 -15.18 -4.09 -1.24
CA MET A 170 -14.91 -3.14 -2.32
C MET A 170 -13.43 -3.21 -2.71
N ALA A 171 -13.14 -3.40 -4.00
CA ALA A 171 -11.78 -3.44 -4.54
C ALA A 171 -11.26 -2.01 -4.76
N VAL A 172 -10.92 -1.30 -3.68
CA VAL A 172 -10.43 0.08 -3.75
C VAL A 172 -9.13 0.16 -4.53
N ASN A 173 -8.24 -0.83 -4.41
CA ASN A 173 -7.02 -0.88 -5.21
C ASN A 173 -7.27 -0.75 -6.72
N ASP A 174 -8.41 -1.20 -7.23
CA ASP A 174 -8.70 -1.26 -8.67
C ASP A 174 -9.39 0.01 -9.19
N ALA A 175 -9.72 0.96 -8.32
CA ALA A 175 -10.22 2.28 -8.70
C ALA A 175 -9.17 3.07 -9.49
N LYS A 176 -9.59 3.83 -10.51
CA LYS A 176 -8.69 4.65 -11.35
C LYS A 176 -7.93 5.69 -10.53
N ALA A 177 -8.63 6.36 -9.60
CA ALA A 177 -8.06 7.33 -8.69
C ALA A 177 -7.02 6.72 -7.74
N LYS A 178 -7.04 5.38 -7.53
CA LYS A 178 -6.08 4.66 -6.72
C LYS A 178 -4.93 4.12 -7.58
N HIS A 179 -5.15 3.12 -8.42
CA HIS A 179 -4.03 2.38 -9.02
C HIS A 179 -3.22 3.15 -10.06
N TYR A 180 -3.81 4.13 -10.77
CA TYR A 180 -3.05 4.97 -11.71
C TYR A 180 -2.07 5.90 -11.00
N TYR A 181 -2.38 6.32 -9.77
CA TYR A 181 -1.61 7.33 -9.05
C TYR A 181 -0.81 6.73 -7.90
N ASP A 182 -1.46 6.04 -6.98
CA ASP A 182 -0.85 5.42 -5.81
C ASP A 182 0.15 4.33 -6.22
N ASN A 183 -0.30 3.30 -6.93
CA ASN A 183 0.58 2.19 -7.30
C ASN A 183 1.70 2.63 -8.25
N LYS A 184 1.46 3.57 -9.18
CA LYS A 184 2.46 4.01 -10.15
C LYS A 184 3.35 5.13 -9.59
N TYR A 185 2.76 6.27 -9.29
CA TYR A 185 3.53 7.46 -8.91
C TYR A 185 3.91 7.44 -7.44
N GLY A 186 3.02 6.97 -6.56
CA GLY A 186 3.27 6.81 -5.13
C GLY A 186 4.39 5.82 -4.86
N THR A 187 4.24 4.58 -5.35
CA THR A 187 5.26 3.53 -5.19
C THR A 187 6.56 3.92 -5.89
N GLY A 188 6.49 4.48 -7.11
CA GLY A 188 7.68 4.88 -7.85
C GLY A 188 8.51 5.94 -7.11
N GLN A 189 7.87 6.95 -6.53
CA GLN A 189 8.57 7.99 -5.78
C GLN A 189 9.08 7.48 -4.43
N SER A 190 8.22 6.87 -3.64
CA SER A 190 8.54 6.47 -2.27
C SER A 190 9.59 5.36 -2.20
N THR A 191 9.60 4.44 -3.16
CA THR A 191 10.65 3.41 -3.27
C THR A 191 12.03 4.06 -3.48
N TRP A 192 12.13 5.03 -4.38
CA TRP A 192 13.39 5.71 -4.64
C TRP A 192 13.79 6.67 -3.52
N ASP A 193 12.84 7.34 -2.88
CA ASP A 193 13.09 8.12 -1.67
C ASP A 193 13.74 7.23 -0.58
N ALA A 194 13.15 6.09 -0.28
CA ALA A 194 13.66 5.13 0.70
C ALA A 194 15.04 4.59 0.31
N ILE A 195 15.24 4.16 -0.94
CA ILE A 195 16.53 3.63 -1.41
C ILE A 195 17.63 4.70 -1.28
N MET A 196 17.39 5.92 -1.79
CA MET A 196 18.39 7.00 -1.77
C MET A 196 18.70 7.46 -0.34
N HIS A 197 17.68 7.63 0.50
CA HIS A 197 17.86 8.02 1.90
C HIS A 197 18.67 6.96 2.68
N THR A 198 18.28 5.69 2.54
CA THR A 198 18.90 4.59 3.29
C THR A 198 20.31 4.30 2.82
N THR A 199 20.57 4.29 1.51
CA THR A 199 21.87 3.93 0.96
C THR A 199 22.82 5.12 0.84
N ASN A 200 22.32 6.32 0.57
CA ASN A 200 23.11 7.50 0.20
C ASN A 200 24.03 7.23 -1.01
N LEU A 201 23.55 6.49 -1.99
CA LEU A 201 24.30 6.14 -3.20
C LEU A 201 23.73 6.81 -4.44
N MET A 202 24.60 7.09 -5.41
CA MET A 202 24.20 7.62 -6.70
C MET A 202 23.44 6.54 -7.51
N VAL A 203 22.34 6.91 -8.14
CA VAL A 203 21.53 6.04 -9.00
C VAL A 203 22.03 6.09 -10.45
N ALA A 204 22.44 7.26 -10.92
CA ALA A 204 22.92 7.45 -12.29
C ALA A 204 24.07 6.50 -12.64
N GLY A 205 23.99 5.88 -13.81
CA GLY A 205 24.99 4.92 -14.33
C GLY A 205 24.91 3.52 -13.73
N LYS A 206 24.04 3.28 -12.73
CA LYS A 206 23.82 1.92 -12.20
C LYS A 206 22.87 1.13 -13.09
N THR A 207 23.07 -0.17 -13.12
CA THR A 207 22.10 -1.12 -13.68
C THR A 207 21.07 -1.48 -12.61
N VAL A 208 19.84 -1.01 -12.82
CA VAL A 208 18.69 -1.26 -11.92
C VAL A 208 17.81 -2.32 -12.54
N VAL A 209 17.61 -3.42 -11.81
CA VAL A 209 16.70 -4.51 -12.21
C VAL A 209 15.38 -4.33 -11.47
N VAL A 210 14.29 -4.20 -12.22
CA VAL A 210 12.92 -4.13 -11.70
C VAL A 210 12.21 -5.44 -12.05
N ALA A 211 11.87 -6.23 -11.04
CA ALA A 211 11.09 -7.45 -11.22
C ALA A 211 9.60 -7.14 -11.06
N GLY A 212 8.84 -7.40 -12.13
CA GLY A 212 7.45 -7.04 -12.27
C GLY A 212 7.25 -5.70 -12.99
N TYR A 213 6.32 -5.68 -13.96
CA TYR A 213 5.98 -4.48 -14.74
C TYR A 213 4.48 -4.16 -14.67
N GLY A 214 3.88 -4.43 -13.50
CA GLY A 214 2.59 -3.88 -13.10
C GLY A 214 2.70 -2.38 -12.79
N TRP A 215 1.67 -1.78 -12.24
CA TRP A 215 1.66 -0.33 -11.95
C TRP A 215 2.83 0.11 -11.06
N CYS A 216 3.15 -0.65 -10.01
CA CYS A 216 4.30 -0.37 -9.13
C CYS A 216 5.62 -0.44 -9.90
N GLY A 217 5.87 -1.53 -10.61
CA GLY A 217 7.10 -1.73 -11.39
C GLY A 217 7.29 -0.67 -12.48
N LYS A 218 6.22 -0.26 -13.17
CA LYS A 218 6.24 0.87 -14.13
C LYS A 218 6.70 2.16 -13.47
N GLY A 219 6.15 2.49 -12.32
CA GLY A 219 6.53 3.68 -11.56
C GLY A 219 7.99 3.66 -11.12
N ILE A 220 8.45 2.52 -10.59
CA ILE A 220 9.83 2.32 -10.15
C ILE A 220 10.80 2.45 -11.33
N ALA A 221 10.52 1.76 -12.46
CA ALA A 221 11.35 1.79 -13.67
C ALA A 221 11.43 3.20 -14.28
N MET A 222 10.30 3.89 -14.38
CA MET A 222 10.22 5.26 -14.88
C MET A 222 11.08 6.22 -14.04
N ARG A 223 11.00 6.14 -12.71
CA ARG A 223 11.79 7.00 -11.83
C ARG A 223 13.27 6.66 -11.90
N ALA A 224 13.66 5.38 -11.93
CA ALA A 224 15.04 4.96 -12.12
C ALA A 224 15.65 5.54 -13.40
N LYS A 225 14.93 5.42 -14.54
CA LYS A 225 15.33 6.00 -15.81
C LYS A 225 15.50 7.51 -15.72
N GLY A 226 14.57 8.21 -15.09
CA GLY A 226 14.63 9.66 -14.88
C GLY A 226 15.83 10.11 -14.04
N MET A 227 16.36 9.25 -13.18
CA MET A 227 17.58 9.48 -12.39
C MET A 227 18.87 9.00 -13.09
N GLY A 228 18.79 8.57 -14.36
CA GLY A 228 19.95 8.19 -15.17
C GLY A 228 20.43 6.76 -14.96
N ALA A 229 19.60 5.86 -14.46
CA ALA A 229 19.91 4.44 -14.39
C ALA A 229 19.75 3.74 -15.75
N HIS A 230 20.50 2.64 -15.93
CA HIS A 230 20.23 1.65 -16.97
C HIS A 230 19.21 0.66 -16.38
N VAL A 231 17.98 0.68 -16.90
CA VAL A 231 16.90 -0.13 -16.33
C VAL A 231 16.69 -1.42 -17.11
N ILE A 232 16.65 -2.53 -16.38
CA ILE A 232 16.27 -3.85 -16.86
C ILE A 232 14.95 -4.23 -16.17
N VAL A 233 14.00 -4.71 -16.96
CA VAL A 233 12.71 -5.22 -16.49
C VAL A 233 12.70 -6.75 -16.62
N CYS A 234 12.33 -7.44 -15.55
CA CYS A 234 12.04 -8.87 -15.56
C CYS A 234 10.52 -9.05 -15.38
N GLU A 235 9.87 -9.70 -16.34
CA GLU A 235 8.41 -9.86 -16.36
C GLU A 235 8.05 -11.24 -16.95
N VAL A 236 6.92 -11.79 -16.53
CA VAL A 236 6.38 -13.08 -17.01
C VAL A 236 5.21 -12.92 -17.98
N ASP A 237 4.54 -11.77 -17.94
CA ASP A 237 3.46 -11.41 -18.85
C ASP A 237 4.04 -10.84 -20.14
N PRO A 238 3.82 -11.50 -21.31
CA PRO A 238 4.40 -11.08 -22.58
C PRO A 238 3.95 -9.68 -23.02
N PHE A 239 2.73 -9.25 -22.70
CA PHE A 239 2.25 -7.93 -23.07
C PHE A 239 2.89 -6.83 -22.24
N LYS A 240 3.06 -7.05 -20.93
CA LYS A 240 3.81 -6.11 -20.08
C LYS A 240 5.28 -6.04 -20.45
N ALA A 241 5.90 -7.16 -20.82
CA ALA A 241 7.28 -7.20 -21.33
C ALA A 241 7.42 -6.42 -22.63
N LEU A 242 6.47 -6.55 -23.56
CA LEU A 242 6.42 -5.75 -24.78
C LEU A 242 6.23 -4.26 -24.49
N GLU A 243 5.35 -3.90 -23.57
CA GLU A 243 5.15 -2.52 -23.14
C GLU A 243 6.44 -1.92 -22.58
N ALA A 244 7.14 -2.65 -21.70
CA ALA A 244 8.45 -2.23 -21.18
C ALA A 244 9.46 -1.97 -22.31
N THR A 245 9.47 -2.82 -23.35
CA THR A 245 10.33 -2.65 -24.55
C THR A 245 9.95 -1.39 -25.32
N MET A 246 8.66 -1.09 -25.50
CA MET A 246 8.19 0.12 -26.17
C MET A 246 8.54 1.39 -25.42
N GLU A 247 8.65 1.30 -24.08
CA GLU A 247 9.11 2.41 -23.23
C GLU A 247 10.65 2.53 -23.13
N ASN A 248 11.39 1.79 -23.99
CA ASN A 248 12.85 1.74 -24.05
C ASN A 248 13.51 1.22 -22.77
N PHE A 249 12.95 0.19 -22.18
CA PHE A 249 13.62 -0.62 -21.16
C PHE A 249 14.19 -1.90 -21.77
N GLN A 250 15.31 -2.34 -21.24
CA GLN A 250 15.82 -3.66 -21.57
C GLN A 250 14.99 -4.72 -20.85
N VAL A 251 14.61 -5.79 -21.53
CA VAL A 251 13.85 -6.91 -20.93
C VAL A 251 14.69 -8.18 -21.02
N MET A 252 14.80 -8.89 -19.89
CA MET A 252 15.47 -10.19 -19.84
C MET A 252 14.99 -11.02 -18.64
N PRO A 253 15.21 -12.36 -18.65
CA PRO A 253 14.96 -13.20 -17.47
C PRO A 253 15.83 -12.80 -16.27
N MET A 254 15.33 -13.07 -15.04
CA MET A 254 16.07 -12.77 -13.80
C MET A 254 17.43 -13.51 -13.75
N ASP A 255 17.55 -14.73 -14.27
CA ASP A 255 18.80 -15.48 -14.31
C ASP A 255 19.92 -14.74 -15.07
N GLU A 256 19.56 -13.92 -16.07
CA GLU A 256 20.52 -13.08 -16.81
C GLU A 256 20.70 -11.72 -16.14
N ALA A 257 19.61 -11.10 -15.67
CA ALA A 257 19.65 -9.81 -14.99
C ALA A 257 20.47 -9.85 -13.71
N ALA A 258 20.44 -10.98 -12.97
CA ALA A 258 21.21 -11.20 -11.76
C ALA A 258 22.74 -11.02 -11.97
N LYS A 259 23.27 -11.35 -13.16
CA LYS A 259 24.70 -11.24 -13.46
C LYS A 259 25.18 -9.79 -13.66
N VAL A 260 24.27 -8.90 -14.05
CA VAL A 260 24.61 -7.52 -14.49
C VAL A 260 24.03 -6.43 -13.61
N GLY A 261 23.04 -6.74 -12.75
CA GLY A 261 22.37 -5.78 -11.87
C GLY A 261 23.29 -5.27 -10.74
N ASP A 262 23.14 -3.99 -10.42
CA ASP A 262 23.75 -3.35 -9.25
C ASP A 262 22.74 -3.17 -8.11
N LEU A 263 21.47 -2.94 -8.50
CA LEU A 263 20.35 -2.76 -7.58
C LEU A 263 19.12 -3.50 -8.13
N PHE A 264 18.46 -4.25 -7.26
CA PHE A 264 17.29 -5.07 -7.58
C PHE A 264 16.10 -4.59 -6.76
N VAL A 265 14.97 -4.34 -7.42
CA VAL A 265 13.71 -3.97 -6.79
C VAL A 265 12.63 -4.93 -7.26
N THR A 266 12.05 -5.70 -6.35
CA THR A 266 10.93 -6.59 -6.66
C THR A 266 9.60 -5.89 -6.40
N ALA A 267 8.62 -6.09 -7.28
CA ALA A 267 7.27 -5.53 -7.22
C ALA A 267 6.27 -6.42 -7.98
N THR A 268 6.32 -7.73 -7.74
CA THR A 268 5.54 -8.73 -8.49
C THR A 268 4.27 -9.18 -7.77
N GLY A 269 4.24 -9.06 -6.44
CA GLY A 269 3.21 -9.66 -5.60
C GLY A 269 3.29 -11.21 -5.56
N CYS A 270 4.40 -11.80 -6.04
CA CYS A 270 4.65 -13.24 -6.03
C CYS A 270 5.75 -13.59 -5.02
N LYS A 271 5.88 -14.83 -4.67
CA LYS A 271 6.98 -15.31 -3.82
C LYS A 271 8.17 -15.82 -4.65
N ASP A 272 9.34 -15.91 -4.01
CA ASP A 272 10.52 -16.58 -4.53
C ASP A 272 10.98 -16.04 -5.90
N VAL A 273 10.96 -14.73 -6.06
CA VAL A 273 11.36 -14.02 -7.31
C VAL A 273 12.88 -13.95 -7.42
N ILE A 274 13.55 -13.66 -6.32
CA ILE A 274 15.03 -13.68 -6.21
C ILE A 274 15.40 -14.74 -5.17
N VAL A 275 16.10 -15.78 -5.63
CA VAL A 275 16.43 -16.98 -4.84
C VAL A 275 17.91 -17.34 -4.98
N ASP A 276 18.36 -18.43 -4.35
CA ASP A 276 19.73 -18.93 -4.25
C ASP A 276 20.55 -18.86 -5.55
N ARG A 277 20.01 -19.39 -6.67
CA ARG A 277 20.71 -19.39 -7.97
C ARG A 277 21.03 -17.98 -8.46
N HIS A 278 20.22 -16.98 -8.09
CA HIS A 278 20.45 -15.57 -8.44
C HIS A 278 21.56 -14.98 -7.56
N PHE A 279 21.54 -15.24 -6.24
CA PHE A 279 22.60 -14.77 -5.31
C PHE A 279 23.98 -15.30 -5.72
N ALA A 280 24.03 -16.53 -6.22
CA ALA A 280 25.27 -17.17 -6.65
C ALA A 280 26.03 -16.39 -7.75
N VAL A 281 25.34 -15.61 -8.57
CA VAL A 281 25.92 -14.89 -9.73
C VAL A 281 25.90 -13.37 -9.62
N MET A 282 25.27 -12.80 -8.58
CA MET A 282 25.20 -11.35 -8.36
C MET A 282 26.58 -10.74 -8.11
N LYS A 283 26.70 -9.46 -8.45
CA LYS A 283 27.92 -8.68 -8.21
C LYS A 283 28.19 -8.50 -6.71
N HIS A 284 29.44 -8.31 -6.37
CA HIS A 284 29.81 -7.82 -5.05
C HIS A 284 29.16 -6.46 -4.78
N ASN A 285 28.60 -6.29 -3.59
CA ASN A 285 27.83 -5.12 -3.15
C ASN A 285 26.50 -4.90 -3.90
N ALA A 286 25.97 -5.87 -4.61
CA ALA A 286 24.60 -5.78 -5.12
C ALA A 286 23.61 -5.48 -3.98
N ILE A 287 22.62 -4.66 -4.30
CA ILE A 287 21.59 -4.20 -3.35
C ILE A 287 20.25 -4.83 -3.74
N LEU A 288 19.61 -5.45 -2.77
CA LEU A 288 18.30 -6.10 -2.90
C LEU A 288 17.27 -5.35 -2.07
N CYS A 289 16.16 -5.00 -2.65
CA CYS A 289 15.02 -4.48 -1.92
C CYS A 289 13.69 -4.94 -2.54
N ASN A 290 12.66 -4.92 -1.70
CA ASN A 290 11.31 -5.30 -2.09
C ASN A 290 10.38 -4.08 -1.99
N SER A 291 9.56 -3.88 -2.99
CA SER A 291 8.46 -2.91 -3.03
C SER A 291 7.10 -3.59 -3.22
N GLY A 292 7.05 -4.92 -3.07
CA GLY A 292 5.83 -5.69 -2.95
C GLY A 292 5.31 -5.71 -1.51
N HIS A 293 4.04 -6.02 -1.33
CA HIS A 293 3.37 -5.93 -0.02
C HIS A 293 3.97 -6.87 1.03
N PHE A 294 4.31 -8.11 0.67
CA PHE A 294 4.90 -9.10 1.58
C PHE A 294 6.39 -9.30 1.36
N ASP A 295 7.08 -9.75 2.40
CA ASP A 295 8.52 -9.99 2.45
C ASP A 295 8.96 -11.35 1.86
N CYS A 296 8.21 -11.87 0.90
CA CYS A 296 8.45 -13.20 0.31
C CYS A 296 9.01 -13.17 -1.12
N GLU A 297 9.19 -11.99 -1.72
CA GLU A 297 9.69 -11.88 -3.10
C GLU A 297 11.20 -12.12 -3.19
N VAL A 298 11.95 -11.68 -2.19
CA VAL A 298 13.39 -11.98 -2.02
C VAL A 298 13.51 -13.04 -0.95
N ASP A 299 14.09 -14.20 -1.26
CA ASP A 299 14.31 -15.27 -0.29
C ASP A 299 15.50 -14.94 0.63
N VAL A 300 15.25 -14.05 1.59
CA VAL A 300 16.26 -13.63 2.57
C VAL A 300 16.67 -14.80 3.47
N ALA A 301 15.79 -15.78 3.67
CA ALA A 301 16.10 -16.96 4.48
C ALA A 301 17.14 -17.86 3.77
N ALA A 302 16.97 -18.11 2.47
CA ALA A 302 17.98 -18.84 1.68
C ALA A 302 19.31 -18.07 1.62
N LEU A 303 19.26 -16.73 1.41
CA LEU A 303 20.47 -15.90 1.43
C LEU A 303 21.20 -15.99 2.78
N ALA A 304 20.48 -15.97 3.88
CA ALA A 304 21.04 -16.10 5.22
C ALA A 304 21.66 -17.49 5.47
N ALA A 305 21.08 -18.55 4.91
CA ALA A 305 21.60 -19.91 4.99
C ALA A 305 22.90 -20.11 4.19
N GLU A 306 23.06 -19.39 3.08
CA GLU A 306 24.28 -19.43 2.26
C GLU A 306 25.40 -18.54 2.79
N ALA A 307 25.06 -17.49 3.53
CA ALA A 307 26.02 -16.52 4.06
C ALA A 307 26.88 -17.13 5.18
N VAL A 308 28.17 -16.84 5.16
CA VAL A 308 29.11 -17.19 6.24
C VAL A 308 29.07 -16.16 7.39
N GLU A 309 28.54 -14.97 7.09
CA GLU A 309 28.39 -13.89 8.04
C GLU A 309 27.23 -13.01 7.67
N ARG A 310 26.41 -12.63 8.66
CA ARG A 310 25.33 -11.65 8.56
C ARG A 310 25.62 -10.51 9.52
N PHE A 311 25.61 -9.27 9.02
CA PHE A 311 26.04 -8.12 9.84
C PHE A 311 25.35 -6.83 9.41
N PRO A 312 25.13 -5.89 10.34
CA PRO A 312 24.58 -4.58 10.01
C PRO A 312 25.60 -3.76 9.19
N ARG A 313 25.14 -3.16 8.09
CA ARG A 313 25.97 -2.25 7.27
C ARG A 313 25.69 -0.81 7.60
N ARG A 314 24.42 -0.49 7.77
CA ARG A 314 23.87 0.82 8.06
C ARG A 314 22.46 0.61 8.59
N GLU A 315 21.84 1.63 9.20
CA GLU A 315 20.44 1.56 9.57
C GLU A 315 19.58 1.19 8.36
N GLY A 316 18.73 0.18 8.50
CA GLY A 316 17.90 -0.36 7.41
C GLY A 316 18.65 -1.18 6.35
N ILE A 317 19.97 -1.42 6.48
CA ILE A 317 20.74 -2.24 5.54
C ILE A 317 21.49 -3.35 6.28
N GLU A 318 21.29 -4.57 5.83
CA GLU A 318 21.96 -5.75 6.30
C GLU A 318 22.86 -6.36 5.22
N GLY A 319 24.09 -6.70 5.58
CA GLY A 319 25.07 -7.33 4.70
C GLY A 319 25.15 -8.84 4.94
N PHE A 320 25.21 -9.58 3.84
CA PHE A 320 25.36 -11.04 3.80
C PHE A 320 26.66 -11.37 3.08
N ARG A 321 27.67 -11.86 3.81
CA ARG A 321 28.95 -12.30 3.24
C ARG A 321 28.83 -13.74 2.76
N LEU A 322 29.02 -13.98 1.48
CA LEU A 322 29.03 -15.30 0.88
C LEU A 322 30.40 -16.00 1.05
N LYS A 323 30.42 -17.30 0.82
CA LYS A 323 31.65 -18.14 0.93
C LYS A 323 32.81 -17.68 0.03
N ASP A 324 32.48 -17.07 -1.12
CA ASP A 324 33.48 -16.53 -2.07
C ASP A 324 33.96 -15.11 -1.72
N GLY A 325 33.51 -14.55 -0.60
CA GLY A 325 33.87 -13.23 -0.09
C GLY A 325 33.03 -12.08 -0.62
N ARG A 326 32.13 -12.31 -1.58
CA ARG A 326 31.15 -11.30 -2.01
C ARG A 326 30.22 -10.95 -0.87
N ILE A 327 29.76 -9.70 -0.86
CA ILE A 327 28.74 -9.21 0.06
C ILE A 327 27.51 -8.84 -0.77
N LEU A 328 26.34 -9.31 -0.37
CA LEU A 328 25.06 -8.85 -0.86
C LEU A 328 24.38 -8.03 0.24
N ASN A 329 23.66 -6.99 -0.13
CA ASN A 329 23.03 -6.07 0.82
C ASN A 329 21.52 -6.14 0.66
N VAL A 330 20.79 -6.33 1.77
CA VAL A 330 19.33 -6.35 1.78
C VAL A 330 18.83 -5.13 2.53
N LEU A 331 17.94 -4.36 1.90
CA LEU A 331 17.25 -3.22 2.52
C LEU A 331 15.99 -3.72 3.25
N ALA A 332 15.72 -3.10 4.39
CA ALA A 332 14.48 -3.31 5.15
C ALA A 332 14.16 -4.80 5.43
N GLN A 333 15.18 -5.65 5.54
CA GLN A 333 15.01 -7.09 5.76
C GLN A 333 14.19 -7.81 4.67
N GLY A 334 14.12 -7.25 3.43
CA GLY A 334 13.26 -7.75 2.36
C GLY A 334 11.79 -7.34 2.46
N ARG A 335 11.42 -6.54 3.46
CA ARG A 335 10.05 -5.99 3.62
C ARG A 335 9.82 -4.81 2.68
N LEU A 336 8.59 -4.33 2.66
CA LEU A 336 8.16 -3.18 1.85
C LEU A 336 9.02 -1.94 2.15
N VAL A 337 9.99 -1.65 1.26
CA VAL A 337 11.11 -0.72 1.52
C VAL A 337 10.63 0.72 1.77
N ASN A 338 9.65 1.20 1.00
CA ASN A 338 9.16 2.58 1.06
C ASN A 338 8.48 2.95 2.39
N LEU A 339 8.06 1.95 3.16
CA LEU A 339 7.41 2.14 4.46
C LEU A 339 8.27 1.67 5.63
N ALA A 340 9.09 0.64 5.44
CA ALA A 340 9.95 0.13 6.51
C ALA A 340 11.15 1.06 6.80
N VAL A 341 11.65 1.76 5.79
CA VAL A 341 12.80 2.68 5.90
C VAL A 341 12.57 4.02 5.19
N GLY A 342 11.33 4.36 4.85
CA GLY A 342 10.91 5.60 4.22
C GLY A 342 9.64 6.16 4.83
N ASN A 343 9.10 7.21 4.20
CA ASN A 343 7.90 7.92 4.67
C ASN A 343 6.60 7.42 4.01
N GLY A 344 6.66 6.35 3.21
CA GLY A 344 5.54 5.88 2.41
C GLY A 344 5.20 6.81 1.24
N HIS A 345 4.02 6.64 0.68
CA HIS A 345 3.57 7.42 -0.47
C HIS A 345 3.32 8.90 -0.11
N PRO A 346 3.52 9.84 -1.07
CA PRO A 346 3.23 11.26 -0.86
C PRO A 346 1.81 11.52 -0.39
N ALA A 347 1.63 12.54 0.47
CA ALA A 347 0.32 12.90 1.01
C ALA A 347 -0.71 13.21 -0.09
N GLU A 348 -0.29 13.93 -1.14
CA GLU A 348 -1.16 14.30 -2.27
C GLU A 348 -1.65 13.09 -3.09
N ILE A 349 -0.90 11.98 -3.06
CA ILE A 349 -1.28 10.72 -3.68
C ILE A 349 -2.28 9.99 -2.77
N MET A 350 -1.94 9.83 -1.49
CA MET A 350 -2.82 9.15 -0.52
C MET A 350 -4.14 9.90 -0.28
N ASP A 351 -4.18 11.21 -0.55
CA ASP A 351 -5.39 12.02 -0.59
C ASP A 351 -6.47 11.39 -1.49
N MET A 352 -6.08 10.94 -2.70
CA MET A 352 -7.02 10.28 -3.61
C MET A 352 -7.37 8.87 -3.17
N SER A 353 -6.39 8.05 -2.79
CA SER A 353 -6.62 6.67 -2.34
C SER A 353 -7.55 6.63 -1.13
N PHE A 354 -7.33 7.48 -0.14
CA PHE A 354 -8.16 7.53 1.05
C PHE A 354 -9.51 8.21 0.83
N ALA A 355 -9.63 9.10 -0.17
CA ALA A 355 -10.92 9.57 -0.63
C ALA A 355 -11.76 8.42 -1.23
N VAL A 356 -11.14 7.53 -2.01
CA VAL A 356 -11.81 6.30 -2.50
C VAL A 356 -12.25 5.42 -1.34
N GLN A 357 -11.40 5.20 -0.33
CA GLN A 357 -11.75 4.43 0.86
C GLN A 357 -12.97 5.01 1.59
N ALA A 358 -12.94 6.31 1.90
CA ALA A 358 -14.01 6.97 2.63
C ALA A 358 -15.35 6.91 1.90
N LEU A 359 -15.36 7.19 0.58
CA LEU A 359 -16.58 7.17 -0.23
C LEU A 359 -17.08 5.74 -0.50
N SER A 360 -16.18 4.77 -0.64
CA SER A 360 -16.56 3.36 -0.78
C SER A 360 -17.20 2.79 0.50
N LEU A 361 -16.68 3.15 1.68
CA LEU A 361 -17.33 2.80 2.95
C LEU A 361 -18.71 3.44 3.09
N GLU A 362 -18.85 4.71 2.71
CA GLU A 362 -20.16 5.39 2.68
C GLU A 362 -21.14 4.69 1.73
N TRP A 363 -20.65 4.28 0.56
CA TRP A 363 -21.46 3.53 -0.41
C TRP A 363 -21.94 2.20 0.17
N LEU A 364 -21.04 1.43 0.81
CA LEU A 364 -21.39 0.16 1.47
C LEU A 364 -22.43 0.37 2.58
N ALA A 365 -22.26 1.41 3.41
CA ALA A 365 -23.18 1.73 4.49
C ALA A 365 -24.60 2.04 3.96
N LYS A 366 -24.70 2.74 2.82
CA LYS A 366 -25.98 3.13 2.18
C LYS A 366 -26.66 1.97 1.44
N HIS A 367 -25.88 1.02 0.88
CA HIS A 367 -26.39 -0.08 0.05
C HIS A 367 -26.36 -1.44 0.76
N ARG A 368 -26.21 -1.45 2.09
CA ARG A 368 -26.04 -2.68 2.90
C ARG A 368 -27.12 -3.74 2.67
N ASP A 369 -28.34 -3.31 2.34
CA ASP A 369 -29.45 -4.21 2.11
C ASP A 369 -29.42 -4.71 0.66
N GLY A 370 -29.10 -5.98 0.45
CA GLY A 370 -29.11 -6.63 -0.86
C GLY A 370 -27.74 -6.85 -1.51
N LEU A 371 -26.62 -6.50 -0.84
CA LEU A 371 -25.29 -6.86 -1.32
C LEU A 371 -24.98 -8.34 -1.07
N GLU A 372 -24.48 -8.99 -2.08
CA GLU A 372 -23.97 -10.36 -1.99
C GLU A 372 -22.55 -10.37 -1.43
N LYS A 373 -22.13 -11.49 -0.84
CA LYS A 373 -20.76 -11.68 -0.34
C LYS A 373 -19.81 -11.93 -1.50
N LYS A 374 -19.43 -10.83 -2.18
CA LYS A 374 -18.51 -10.86 -3.33
C LYS A 374 -17.62 -9.62 -3.35
N VAL A 375 -16.63 -9.63 -4.23
CA VAL A 375 -15.76 -8.47 -4.49
C VAL A 375 -16.44 -7.54 -5.50
N TYR A 376 -16.66 -6.30 -5.12
CA TYR A 376 -17.26 -5.25 -5.93
C TYR A 376 -16.19 -4.29 -6.45
N GLN A 377 -16.36 -3.84 -7.69
CA GLN A 377 -15.58 -2.72 -8.20
C GLN A 377 -16.12 -1.41 -7.60
N VAL A 378 -15.23 -0.44 -7.42
CA VAL A 378 -15.63 0.92 -7.01
C VAL A 378 -16.50 1.52 -8.11
N PRO A 379 -17.69 2.09 -7.79
CA PRO A 379 -18.52 2.78 -8.77
C PRO A 379 -17.77 3.90 -9.50
N ASP A 380 -17.94 3.99 -10.82
CA ASP A 380 -17.27 5.02 -11.65
C ASP A 380 -17.57 6.46 -11.18
N GLU A 381 -18.73 6.68 -10.58
CA GLU A 381 -19.14 7.99 -10.04
C GLU A 381 -18.23 8.43 -8.88
N ILE A 382 -17.75 7.50 -8.07
CA ILE A 382 -16.79 7.79 -6.99
C ILE A 382 -15.45 8.22 -7.59
N ASP A 383 -14.96 7.48 -8.57
CA ASP A 383 -13.70 7.80 -9.28
C ASP A 383 -13.77 9.17 -9.95
N ASP A 384 -14.86 9.46 -10.70
CA ASP A 384 -15.04 10.74 -11.39
C ASP A 384 -15.13 11.91 -10.40
N GLN A 385 -15.88 11.73 -9.30
CA GLN A 385 -15.98 12.74 -8.24
C GLN A 385 -14.60 13.09 -7.66
N ILE A 386 -13.80 12.09 -7.33
CA ILE A 386 -12.47 12.29 -6.75
C ILE A 386 -11.53 12.98 -7.73
N GLY A 387 -11.55 12.55 -9.01
CA GLY A 387 -10.75 13.17 -10.05
C GLY A 387 -11.08 14.66 -10.23
N ARG A 388 -12.36 15.02 -10.24
CA ARG A 388 -12.80 16.43 -10.36
C ARG A 388 -12.42 17.25 -9.15
N VAL A 389 -12.61 16.74 -7.94
CA VAL A 389 -12.22 17.43 -6.70
C VAL A 389 -10.72 17.67 -6.67
N LYS A 390 -9.92 16.66 -7.07
CA LYS A 390 -8.45 16.80 -7.10
C LYS A 390 -7.99 17.81 -8.13
N LEU A 391 -8.55 17.81 -9.34
CA LEU A 391 -8.26 18.81 -10.37
C LEU A 391 -8.59 20.22 -9.89
N ALA A 392 -9.76 20.41 -9.29
CA ALA A 392 -10.18 21.71 -8.74
C ALA A 392 -9.22 22.18 -7.63
N ALA A 393 -8.80 21.29 -6.72
CA ALA A 393 -7.84 21.60 -5.67
C ALA A 393 -6.45 22.01 -6.22
N MET A 394 -6.07 21.48 -7.39
CA MET A 394 -4.85 21.84 -8.10
C MET A 394 -5.01 23.13 -8.94
N GLY A 395 -6.20 23.75 -8.97
CA GLY A 395 -6.50 24.92 -9.81
C GLY A 395 -6.59 24.59 -11.30
N LEU A 396 -6.84 23.33 -11.65
CA LEU A 396 -6.91 22.85 -13.03
C LEU A 396 -8.37 22.72 -13.48
N SER A 397 -8.63 23.04 -14.74
CA SER A 397 -9.90 22.80 -15.42
C SER A 397 -9.69 21.93 -16.65
N ILE A 398 -10.73 21.17 -17.01
CA ILE A 398 -10.74 20.31 -18.19
C ILE A 398 -11.93 20.63 -19.08
N ASP A 399 -11.89 20.22 -20.33
CA ASP A 399 -13.00 20.38 -21.26
C ASP A 399 -14.23 19.60 -20.81
N THR A 400 -15.40 20.09 -21.22
CA THR A 400 -16.68 19.43 -20.97
C THR A 400 -17.34 19.13 -22.31
N LEU A 401 -17.77 17.88 -22.50
CA LEU A 401 -18.50 17.48 -23.71
C LEU A 401 -19.81 18.26 -23.83
N THR A 402 -20.10 18.79 -25.04
CA THR A 402 -21.42 19.33 -25.36
C THR A 402 -22.46 18.19 -25.39
N GLN A 403 -23.74 18.55 -25.37
CA GLN A 403 -24.78 17.52 -25.44
C GLN A 403 -24.73 16.75 -26.78
N GLU A 404 -24.46 17.43 -27.88
CA GLU A 404 -24.28 16.81 -29.20
C GLU A 404 -23.11 15.78 -29.21
N GLN A 405 -21.98 16.12 -28.56
CA GLN A 405 -20.85 15.17 -28.41
C GLN A 405 -21.20 13.97 -27.54
N LYS A 406 -21.98 14.17 -26.47
CA LYS A 406 -22.46 13.07 -25.62
C LYS A 406 -23.41 12.15 -26.39
N ASP A 407 -24.33 12.72 -27.15
CA ASP A 407 -25.30 11.99 -27.96
C ASP A 407 -24.59 11.18 -29.06
N TYR A 408 -23.57 11.78 -29.71
CA TYR A 408 -22.72 11.07 -30.69
C TYR A 408 -21.98 9.88 -30.07
N LEU A 409 -21.34 10.06 -28.90
CA LEU A 409 -20.62 8.98 -28.22
C LEU A 409 -21.53 7.88 -27.67
N ALA A 410 -22.77 8.19 -27.34
CA ALA A 410 -23.75 7.23 -26.88
C ALA A 410 -24.55 6.57 -28.05
N GLY A 411 -24.46 7.15 -29.25
CA GLY A 411 -25.15 6.65 -30.45
C GLY A 411 -24.30 5.56 -31.16
N TRP A 412 -25.00 4.81 -32.01
CA TRP A 412 -24.39 3.81 -32.92
C TRP A 412 -24.45 4.26 -34.39
N GLU A 413 -25.14 5.36 -34.68
CA GLU A 413 -25.18 6.00 -36.00
C GLU A 413 -24.12 7.12 -36.03
N ALA A 414 -23.27 7.12 -37.08
CA ALA A 414 -22.26 8.14 -37.33
C ALA A 414 -22.84 9.34 -38.13
#